data_5934ba3865ec94d1537fb06486733772
#
_entry.id   5934ba3865ec94d1537fb06486733772
#
_cell.length_a   1.000
_cell.length_b   1.000
_cell.length_c   1.000
_cell.angle_alpha   90.00
_cell.angle_beta   90.00
_cell.angle_gamma   90.00
#
_symmetry.space_group_name_H-M   'P 1'
#
loop_
_entity.id
_entity.type
_entity.pdbx_description
1 polymer ?
#
loop_
_entity_poly.entity_id
_entity_poly.type
_entity_poly.pdbx_seq_one_letter_code
_entity_poly.pdbx_strand_id
1 'polypeptide(L)'
;MSKRLRIPANPRSAALVVGSWTVCLAIGVLCAGSQPASQSTPSGKTAVSAPAPGGDWADHVDAPLPEYSTGEECLFCHRDDWGNRWARNFHQRTVRPAEADSPAMKALAADPETKSLAESVSNLLGTRREIRFLKRSTEYGKFGLLSAAYRPAPPGASSRVHGKLTQTRGAHWDEQGFAKTCAGCHTTAVDPQTHAFSAIALDCFACHGLVDLRHSKDTKLVAFGKGNADPPRVQLANCAQCHLRTGKSKKSGLPYPTNFVAGDNLLRDYQVDLSDAALAKMNPGDRHVAQNVREVTEGKSTTTCVTCHDIHRQSSTKHHQVAQGATCVSCHEPGKPMSKPTKYEVHSGLCGY
;
A
#
# COMPACT_ATOMS: atom_id res chain seq x y z
N MET A 1 23.48 1.41 48.28
CA MET A 1 23.84 2.84 48.17
C MET A 1 23.15 3.41 46.91
N SER A 2 22.03 4.06 47.11
CA SER A 2 21.15 4.57 46.04
C SER A 2 21.40 6.07 45.85
N LYS A 3 21.85 6.51 44.70
CA LYS A 3 21.99 7.94 44.36
C LYS A 3 20.78 8.36 43.53
N ARG A 4 19.90 9.14 44.13
CA ARG A 4 18.80 9.85 43.44
C ARG A 4 19.37 11.05 42.71
N LEU A 5 19.13 11.14 41.39
CA LEU A 5 19.36 12.35 40.58
C LEU A 5 18.18 13.30 40.79
N ARG A 6 18.48 14.53 41.16
CA ARG A 6 17.52 15.65 41.26
C ARG A 6 17.44 16.37 39.91
N ILE A 7 16.24 16.59 39.43
CA ILE A 7 15.93 17.42 38.25
C ILE A 7 15.68 18.85 38.73
N PRO A 8 16.29 19.88 38.16
CA PRO A 8 15.99 21.26 38.50
C PRO A 8 14.75 21.77 37.75
N ALA A 9 13.89 22.47 38.46
CA ALA A 9 12.72 23.18 37.97
C ALA A 9 13.12 24.49 37.27
N ASN A 10 12.50 24.79 36.16
CA ASN A 10 12.69 26.03 35.41
C ASN A 10 11.47 26.96 35.63
N PRO A 11 11.67 28.25 35.95
CA PRO A 11 10.58 29.15 36.26
C PRO A 11 9.94 29.81 35.05
N ARG A 12 8.68 30.12 35.23
CA ARG A 12 7.72 30.78 34.36
C ARG A 12 8.17 32.16 33.92
N SER A 13 7.96 32.49 32.65
CA SER A 13 7.85 33.88 32.19
C SER A 13 6.46 34.06 31.55
N ALA A 14 5.63 34.80 32.25
CA ALA A 14 4.36 35.32 31.78
C ALA A 14 4.62 36.64 31.04
N ALA A 15 4.17 36.76 29.81
CA ALA A 15 4.09 38.03 29.10
C ALA A 15 2.62 38.33 28.77
N LEU A 16 2.12 39.37 29.46
CA LEU A 16 0.86 40.05 29.15
C LEU A 16 1.02 40.83 27.84
N VAL A 17 0.10 40.66 26.91
CA VAL A 17 -0.12 41.62 25.81
C VAL A 17 -1.51 42.21 25.95
N VAL A 18 -1.50 43.51 26.28
CA VAL A 18 -2.68 44.37 26.42
C VAL A 18 -3.19 44.77 25.04
N GLY A 19 -4.51 44.75 24.88
CA GLY A 19 -5.21 45.05 23.65
C GLY A 19 -5.21 46.53 23.27
N SER A 20 -5.43 46.80 22.01
CA SER A 20 -5.84 48.10 21.50
C SER A 20 -7.04 47.92 20.58
N TRP A 21 -8.18 48.40 21.03
CA TRP A 21 -9.42 48.52 20.25
C TRP A 21 -9.34 49.82 19.46
N THR A 22 -9.41 49.73 18.14
CA THR A 22 -9.62 50.92 17.29
C THR A 22 -10.97 50.78 16.60
N VAL A 23 -11.84 51.69 16.99
CA VAL A 23 -13.16 51.97 16.38
C VAL A 23 -12.91 52.68 15.06
N CYS A 24 -13.47 52.21 13.96
CA CYS A 24 -13.60 52.98 12.73
C CYS A 24 -15.03 53.10 12.32
N LEU A 25 -15.47 54.36 12.21
CA LEU A 25 -16.77 54.84 11.81
C LEU A 25 -17.14 54.49 10.36
N ALA A 26 -18.43 54.36 10.17
CA ALA A 26 -19.10 54.16 8.90
C ALA A 26 -18.97 55.39 7.98
N ILE A 27 -18.70 55.14 6.72
CA ILE A 27 -19.06 56.04 5.61
C ILE A 27 -19.87 55.21 4.61
N GLY A 28 -21.14 55.57 4.51
CA GLY A 28 -22.03 55.01 3.52
C GLY A 28 -21.75 55.62 2.14
N VAL A 29 -21.63 54.76 1.15
CA VAL A 29 -21.73 55.12 -0.27
C VAL A 29 -22.80 54.27 -0.90
N LEU A 30 -23.89 54.89 -1.29
CA LEU A 30 -24.88 54.32 -2.18
C LEU A 30 -24.26 54.13 -3.56
N CYS A 31 -24.23 52.91 -4.04
CA CYS A 31 -24.05 52.61 -5.46
C CYS A 31 -25.12 51.63 -5.92
N ALA A 32 -25.70 52.05 -7.03
CA ALA A 32 -26.83 51.46 -7.69
C ALA A 32 -26.64 50.01 -8.15
N GLY A 33 -27.73 49.36 -8.26
CA GLY A 33 -27.98 47.99 -8.69
C GLY A 33 -27.07 47.37 -9.73
N SER A 34 -26.51 46.26 -9.35
CA SER A 34 -26.09 45.21 -10.26
C SER A 34 -26.74 43.92 -9.78
N GLN A 35 -27.53 43.32 -10.66
CA GLN A 35 -28.17 42.02 -10.39
C GLN A 35 -27.12 40.96 -10.03
N PRO A 36 -27.33 40.12 -9.02
CA PRO A 36 -26.43 39.02 -8.75
C PRO A 36 -26.53 38.03 -9.90
N ALA A 37 -25.34 37.78 -10.52
CA ALA A 37 -25.15 36.65 -11.41
C ALA A 37 -25.60 35.37 -10.67
N SER A 38 -26.46 34.63 -11.32
CA SER A 38 -26.94 33.31 -10.89
C SER A 38 -25.71 32.45 -10.56
N GLN A 39 -25.42 32.24 -9.29
CA GLN A 39 -24.48 31.23 -8.85
C GLN A 39 -25.03 29.86 -9.27
N SER A 40 -24.44 29.30 -10.29
CA SER A 40 -24.62 27.89 -10.61
C SER A 40 -24.19 27.09 -9.37
N THR A 41 -25.18 26.55 -8.67
CA THR A 41 -24.99 25.53 -7.64
C THR A 41 -24.06 24.45 -8.21
N PRO A 42 -22.96 24.09 -7.53
CA PRO A 42 -22.15 22.97 -7.98
C PRO A 42 -23.05 21.75 -8.02
N SER A 43 -23.17 21.20 -9.22
CA SER A 43 -23.87 19.97 -9.54
C SER A 43 -23.53 18.92 -8.50
N GLY A 44 -24.56 18.35 -7.91
CA GLY A 44 -24.44 17.38 -6.82
C GLY A 44 -23.39 16.33 -7.16
N LYS A 45 -22.41 16.19 -6.28
CA LYS A 45 -21.48 15.06 -6.28
C LYS A 45 -22.32 13.79 -6.25
N THR A 46 -22.35 13.09 -7.37
CA THR A 46 -22.91 11.75 -7.42
C THR A 46 -22.03 10.91 -6.51
N ALA A 47 -22.51 10.63 -5.32
CA ALA A 47 -21.85 9.67 -4.44
C ALA A 47 -21.78 8.36 -5.22
N VAL A 48 -20.58 7.97 -5.64
CA VAL A 48 -20.34 6.65 -6.22
C VAL A 48 -20.58 5.69 -5.07
N SER A 49 -21.72 5.03 -5.09
CA SER A 49 -22.05 4.02 -4.08
C SER A 49 -21.05 2.90 -4.18
N ALA A 50 -20.61 2.41 -3.02
CA ALA A 50 -19.84 1.18 -2.95
C ALA A 50 -20.57 0.08 -3.74
N PRO A 51 -19.85 -0.81 -4.47
CA PRO A 51 -20.47 -1.86 -5.26
C PRO A 51 -21.37 -2.72 -4.38
N ALA A 52 -22.59 -2.97 -4.86
CA ALA A 52 -23.55 -3.78 -4.11
C ALA A 52 -23.00 -5.19 -3.89
N PRO A 53 -23.11 -5.74 -2.67
CA PRO A 53 -22.66 -7.11 -2.38
C PRO A 53 -23.37 -8.11 -3.28
N GLY A 54 -22.62 -8.94 -3.99
CA GLY A 54 -23.17 -9.97 -4.89
C GLY A 54 -23.65 -9.48 -6.27
N GLY A 55 -23.50 -8.20 -6.58
CA GLY A 55 -23.74 -7.63 -7.90
C GLY A 55 -22.57 -7.82 -8.88
N ASP A 56 -22.76 -7.35 -10.11
CA ASP A 56 -21.71 -7.32 -11.12
C ASP A 56 -20.49 -6.56 -10.62
N TRP A 57 -19.32 -6.90 -11.20
CA TRP A 57 -18.07 -6.22 -10.89
C TRP A 57 -18.21 -4.70 -11.08
N ALA A 58 -17.69 -3.95 -10.12
CA ALA A 58 -17.44 -2.54 -10.33
C ALA A 58 -16.33 -2.34 -11.37
N ASP A 59 -16.26 -1.16 -11.94
CA ASP A 59 -15.28 -0.85 -12.97
C ASP A 59 -14.93 0.64 -12.96
N HIS A 60 -13.70 0.92 -12.58
CA HIS A 60 -13.16 2.27 -12.51
C HIS A 60 -12.07 2.55 -13.57
N VAL A 61 -11.81 1.61 -14.49
CA VAL A 61 -10.71 1.73 -15.47
C VAL A 61 -10.76 3.04 -16.26
N ASP A 62 -11.96 3.46 -16.67
CA ASP A 62 -12.19 4.68 -17.45
C ASP A 62 -12.77 5.84 -16.63
N ALA A 63 -12.95 5.65 -15.33
CA ALA A 63 -13.45 6.66 -14.42
C ALA A 63 -12.29 7.44 -13.78
N PRO A 64 -12.53 8.67 -13.28
CA PRO A 64 -11.59 9.33 -12.40
C PRO A 64 -11.41 8.52 -11.10
N LEU A 65 -10.26 8.68 -10.47
CA LEU A 65 -10.03 8.09 -9.15
C LEU A 65 -11.13 8.58 -8.20
N PRO A 66 -11.80 7.67 -7.46
CA PRO A 66 -12.82 8.07 -6.50
C PRO A 66 -12.23 8.89 -5.35
N GLU A 67 -13.08 9.57 -4.61
CA GLU A 67 -12.66 10.31 -3.42
C GLU A 67 -11.94 9.36 -2.45
N TYR A 68 -10.74 9.77 -2.08
CA TYR A 68 -9.87 8.97 -1.23
C TYR A 68 -10.07 9.33 0.24
N SER A 69 -10.41 8.34 1.05
CA SER A 69 -10.41 8.45 2.51
C SER A 69 -9.07 7.96 3.06
N THR A 70 -8.43 8.77 3.89
CA THR A 70 -7.11 8.42 4.44
C THR A 70 -7.21 7.30 5.47
N GLY A 71 -6.16 6.50 5.58
CA GLY A 71 -6.06 5.49 6.64
C GLY A 71 -6.16 6.09 8.05
N GLU A 72 -5.78 7.36 8.24
CA GLU A 72 -5.90 8.07 9.52
C GLU A 72 -7.36 8.31 9.90
N GLU A 73 -8.23 8.62 8.93
CA GLU A 73 -9.67 8.72 9.16
C GLU A 73 -10.27 7.40 9.64
N CYS A 74 -9.85 6.30 9.03
CA CYS A 74 -10.26 4.96 9.47
C CYS A 74 -9.75 4.66 10.90
N LEU A 75 -8.51 5.01 11.20
CA LEU A 75 -7.90 4.80 12.49
C LEU A 75 -8.46 5.68 13.61
N PHE A 76 -9.23 6.71 13.28
CA PHE A 76 -9.99 7.46 14.29
C PHE A 76 -10.91 6.55 15.11
N CYS A 77 -11.59 5.61 14.44
CA CYS A 77 -12.47 4.62 15.10
C CYS A 77 -11.79 3.27 15.31
N HIS A 78 -10.88 2.85 14.42
CA HIS A 78 -10.28 1.51 14.41
C HIS A 78 -8.87 1.44 15.00
N ARG A 79 -8.45 2.44 15.77
CA ARG A 79 -7.10 2.50 16.35
C ARG A 79 -6.78 1.31 17.24
N ASP A 80 -7.70 0.96 18.13
CA ASP A 80 -7.45 -0.07 19.13
C ASP A 80 -7.54 -1.48 18.52
N ASP A 81 -8.45 -1.67 17.57
CA ASP A 81 -8.67 -2.96 16.93
C ASP A 81 -7.54 -3.32 15.96
N TRP A 82 -7.14 -2.39 15.11
CA TRP A 82 -6.25 -2.63 13.99
C TRP A 82 -4.99 -1.77 13.97
N GLY A 83 -5.03 -0.54 14.48
CA GLY A 83 -3.97 0.44 14.29
C GLY A 83 -2.58 -0.03 14.72
N ASN A 84 -2.45 -0.58 15.92
CA ASN A 84 -1.18 -1.07 16.44
C ASN A 84 -0.63 -2.29 15.67
N ARG A 85 -1.49 -3.12 15.10
CA ARG A 85 -1.12 -4.28 14.30
C ARG A 85 -0.72 -3.84 12.90
N TRP A 86 -1.52 -2.94 12.32
CA TRP A 86 -1.31 -2.40 10.97
C TRP A 86 -0.01 -1.61 10.87
N ALA A 87 0.30 -0.75 11.82
CA ALA A 87 1.55 0.02 11.84
C ALA A 87 2.83 -0.85 11.77
N ARG A 88 2.73 -2.13 12.17
CA ARG A 88 3.81 -3.11 12.10
C ARG A 88 3.69 -4.08 10.93
N ASN A 89 2.64 -3.95 10.11
CA ASN A 89 2.40 -4.80 8.96
C ASN A 89 3.32 -4.42 7.80
N PHE A 90 3.73 -5.40 7.00
CA PHE A 90 4.59 -5.14 5.84
C PHE A 90 3.92 -4.32 4.76
N HIS A 91 2.60 -4.42 4.58
CA HIS A 91 1.86 -3.58 3.64
C HIS A 91 1.99 -2.10 3.99
N GLN A 92 1.79 -1.74 5.27
CA GLN A 92 1.98 -0.37 5.76
C GLN A 92 3.44 0.09 5.69
N ARG A 93 4.40 -0.81 5.61
CA ARG A 93 5.84 -0.52 5.63
C ARG A 93 6.52 -0.80 4.29
N THR A 94 5.75 -0.97 3.22
CA THR A 94 6.32 -1.16 1.87
C THR A 94 7.19 0.01 1.45
N VAL A 95 6.78 1.22 1.78
CA VAL A 95 7.57 2.45 1.70
C VAL A 95 7.63 3.06 3.09
N ARG A 96 8.81 3.40 3.57
CA ARG A 96 9.03 3.94 4.92
C ARG A 96 10.10 5.03 4.91
N PRO A 97 10.13 5.91 5.93
CA PRO A 97 11.20 6.89 6.07
C PRO A 97 12.60 6.24 6.03
N ALA A 98 13.56 6.93 5.45
CA ALA A 98 14.94 6.50 5.46
C ALA A 98 15.58 6.85 6.80
N GLU A 99 15.99 5.82 7.55
CA GLU A 99 16.73 5.97 8.80
C GLU A 99 18.22 5.93 8.48
N ALA A 100 18.95 6.98 8.84
CA ALA A 100 20.39 7.13 8.51
C ALA A 100 21.26 6.00 9.06
N ASP A 101 20.87 5.41 10.18
CA ASP A 101 21.58 4.32 10.83
C ASP A 101 21.23 2.93 10.26
N SER A 102 20.23 2.85 9.37
CA SER A 102 19.87 1.59 8.72
C SER A 102 21.03 1.04 7.88
N PRO A 103 21.18 -0.30 7.78
CA PRO A 103 22.25 -0.90 6.99
C PRO A 103 22.28 -0.45 5.53
N ALA A 104 21.13 -0.22 4.92
CA ALA A 104 21.02 0.24 3.54
C ALA A 104 21.58 1.66 3.37
N MET A 105 21.20 2.59 4.27
CA MET A 105 21.69 3.96 4.22
C MET A 105 23.17 4.07 4.55
N LYS A 106 23.67 3.31 5.54
CA LYS A 106 25.11 3.22 5.83
C LYS A 106 25.91 2.73 4.63
N ALA A 107 25.43 1.70 3.95
CA ALA A 107 26.07 1.19 2.75
C ALA A 107 26.10 2.25 1.64
N LEU A 108 24.96 2.95 1.41
CA LEU A 108 24.86 3.98 0.38
C LEU A 108 25.81 5.16 0.65
N ALA A 109 25.90 5.60 1.89
CA ALA A 109 26.77 6.71 2.30
C ALA A 109 28.26 6.36 2.32
N ALA A 110 28.60 5.08 2.45
CA ALA A 110 29.98 4.61 2.46
C ALA A 110 30.56 4.35 1.06
N ASP A 111 29.72 4.14 0.06
CA ASP A 111 30.15 3.82 -1.31
C ASP A 111 30.51 5.11 -2.06
N PRO A 112 31.71 5.23 -2.66
CA PRO A 112 32.18 6.43 -3.34
C PRO A 112 31.29 6.90 -4.49
N GLU A 113 30.66 5.97 -5.22
CA GLU A 113 29.81 6.25 -6.38
C GLU A 113 28.43 6.79 -5.99
N THR A 114 27.95 6.48 -4.77
CA THR A 114 26.59 6.81 -4.34
C THR A 114 26.55 7.78 -3.16
N LYS A 115 27.66 8.06 -2.53
CA LYS A 115 27.75 8.92 -1.33
C LYS A 115 27.05 10.28 -1.49
N SER A 116 27.27 10.96 -2.61
CA SER A 116 26.65 12.26 -2.89
C SER A 116 25.14 12.19 -3.08
N LEU A 117 24.58 11.01 -3.35
CA LEU A 117 23.15 10.79 -3.55
C LEU A 117 22.42 10.45 -2.24
N ALA A 118 23.17 10.01 -1.21
CA ALA A 118 22.61 9.53 0.04
C ALA A 118 21.81 10.59 0.80
N GLU A 119 22.24 11.84 0.78
CA GLU A 119 21.57 12.95 1.46
C GLU A 119 20.19 13.28 0.89
N SER A 120 19.97 12.95 -0.38
CA SER A 120 18.68 13.18 -1.06
C SER A 120 17.66 12.08 -0.78
N VAL A 121 18.06 10.97 -0.14
CA VAL A 121 17.14 9.86 0.14
C VAL A 121 16.18 10.23 1.26
N SER A 122 14.90 10.22 0.95
CA SER A 122 13.83 10.49 1.93
C SER A 122 13.15 9.22 2.43
N ASN A 123 13.04 8.20 1.58
CA ASN A 123 12.30 6.98 1.88
C ASN A 123 13.01 5.74 1.34
N LEU A 124 12.70 4.60 1.93
CA LEU A 124 13.14 3.29 1.48
C LEU A 124 11.93 2.46 1.02
N LEU A 125 12.07 1.79 -0.12
CA LEU A 125 11.08 0.87 -0.67
C LEU A 125 11.56 -0.57 -0.49
N GLY A 126 10.67 -1.44 -0.01
CA GLY A 126 10.99 -2.85 0.21
C GLY A 126 11.73 -3.12 1.52
N THR A 127 11.86 -4.39 1.90
CA THR A 127 12.40 -4.77 3.22
C THR A 127 13.39 -5.91 3.19
N ARG A 128 13.07 -7.03 2.52
CA ARG A 128 13.79 -8.29 2.70
C ARG A 128 14.69 -8.71 1.53
N ARG A 129 14.20 -8.60 0.31
CA ARG A 129 14.93 -9.07 -0.89
C ARG A 129 15.79 -7.98 -1.46
N GLU A 130 15.22 -6.82 -1.61
CA GLU A 130 15.86 -5.65 -2.17
C GLU A 130 15.27 -4.41 -1.50
N ILE A 131 16.11 -3.45 -1.20
CA ILE A 131 15.73 -2.13 -0.71
C ILE A 131 16.13 -1.13 -1.78
N ARG A 132 15.17 -0.36 -2.27
CA ARG A 132 15.37 0.73 -3.21
C ARG A 132 15.32 2.05 -2.45
N PHE A 133 16.01 3.03 -2.96
CA PHE A 133 16.11 4.36 -2.38
C PHE A 133 15.22 5.33 -3.14
N LEU A 134 14.43 6.11 -2.41
CA LEU A 134 13.49 7.05 -2.97
C LEU A 134 13.81 8.47 -2.51
N LYS A 135 13.69 9.42 -3.43
CA LYS A 135 13.77 10.85 -3.19
C LYS A 135 12.37 11.45 -3.40
N ARG A 136 11.90 12.28 -2.48
CA ARG A 136 10.65 13.03 -2.69
C ARG A 136 10.81 13.96 -3.88
N SER A 137 9.85 13.95 -4.78
CA SER A 137 9.72 14.96 -5.82
C SER A 137 9.26 16.30 -5.23
N THR A 138 9.48 17.38 -5.95
CA THR A 138 8.84 18.68 -5.69
C THR A 138 7.35 18.65 -6.01
N GLU A 139 6.91 17.72 -6.85
CA GLU A 139 5.51 17.47 -7.14
C GLU A 139 4.90 16.57 -6.07
N TYR A 140 3.67 16.90 -5.66
CA TYR A 140 2.92 16.11 -4.69
C TYR A 140 2.69 14.67 -5.21
N GLY A 141 2.80 13.70 -4.30
CA GLY A 141 2.48 12.31 -4.60
C GLY A 141 3.45 11.63 -5.58
N LYS A 142 4.70 12.10 -5.70
CA LYS A 142 5.71 11.51 -6.59
C LYS A 142 7.03 11.24 -5.87
N PHE A 143 7.76 10.26 -6.37
CA PHE A 143 9.13 9.93 -5.96
C PHE A 143 10.04 9.75 -7.17
N GLY A 144 11.28 10.22 -7.04
CA GLY A 144 12.40 9.74 -7.85
C GLY A 144 12.92 8.41 -7.29
N LEU A 145 13.29 7.50 -8.17
CA LEU A 145 13.85 6.17 -7.85
C LEU A 145 15.34 6.16 -8.14
N LEU A 146 16.17 5.82 -7.15
CA LEU A 146 17.59 5.63 -7.39
C LEU A 146 17.83 4.34 -8.18
N SER A 147 18.69 4.40 -9.19
CA SER A 147 19.08 3.22 -9.98
C SER A 147 19.80 2.16 -9.13
N ALA A 148 20.59 2.58 -8.14
CA ALA A 148 21.22 1.67 -7.18
C ALA A 148 20.21 1.03 -6.23
N ALA A 149 20.53 -0.16 -5.74
CA ALA A 149 19.72 -0.91 -4.80
C ALA A 149 20.59 -1.56 -3.73
N TYR A 150 19.99 -1.86 -2.58
CA TYR A 150 20.65 -2.62 -1.51
C TYR A 150 19.99 -3.99 -1.34
N ARG A 151 20.79 -5.05 -1.39
CA ARG A 151 20.35 -6.41 -1.09
C ARG A 151 20.77 -6.77 0.32
N PRO A 152 19.82 -6.92 1.26
CA PRO A 152 20.12 -7.35 2.62
C PRO A 152 20.80 -8.73 2.64
N ALA A 153 21.54 -9.01 3.69
CA ALA A 153 21.98 -10.36 3.97
C ALA A 153 20.79 -11.31 4.12
N PRO A 154 20.88 -12.57 3.68
CA PRO A 154 19.81 -13.53 3.87
C PRO A 154 19.45 -13.69 5.35
N PRO A 155 18.17 -13.88 5.70
CA PRO A 155 17.79 -14.19 7.07
C PRO A 155 18.54 -15.41 7.61
N GLY A 156 19.06 -15.31 8.82
CA GLY A 156 19.86 -16.39 9.43
C GLY A 156 21.28 -16.52 8.93
N ALA A 157 21.73 -15.63 8.06
CA ALA A 157 23.13 -15.56 7.67
C ALA A 157 24.03 -15.26 8.91
N SER A 158 25.26 -15.77 8.91
CA SER A 158 26.22 -15.44 9.96
C SER A 158 26.47 -13.93 10.02
N SER A 159 26.90 -13.43 11.17
CA SER A 159 27.23 -12.01 11.38
C SER A 159 28.32 -11.48 10.43
N ARG A 160 29.03 -12.37 9.74
CA ARG A 160 30.03 -12.02 8.73
C ARG A 160 29.44 -11.75 7.34
N VAL A 161 28.21 -12.15 7.10
CA VAL A 161 27.53 -11.90 5.82
C VAL A 161 26.77 -10.58 5.92
N HIS A 162 27.25 -9.59 5.21
CA HIS A 162 26.63 -8.28 5.15
C HIS A 162 25.81 -8.12 3.86
N GLY A 163 24.81 -7.27 3.90
CA GLY A 163 24.12 -6.84 2.68
C GLY A 163 25.05 -6.03 1.78
N LYS A 164 24.70 -5.93 0.51
CA LYS A 164 25.54 -5.25 -0.50
C LYS A 164 24.71 -4.31 -1.38
N LEU A 165 25.33 -3.22 -1.81
CA LEU A 165 24.82 -2.39 -2.88
C LEU A 165 25.00 -3.08 -4.24
N THR A 166 24.11 -2.76 -5.14
CA THR A 166 24.15 -3.19 -6.55
C THR A 166 23.86 -1.98 -7.44
N GLN A 167 24.35 -2.02 -8.68
CA GLN A 167 24.13 -0.95 -9.68
C GLN A 167 24.62 0.43 -9.20
N THR A 168 25.74 0.47 -8.50
CA THR A 168 26.31 1.72 -7.98
C THR A 168 27.01 2.55 -9.04
N ARG A 169 27.67 1.88 -10.01
CA ARG A 169 28.38 2.57 -11.08
C ARG A 169 27.42 3.38 -11.94
N GLY A 170 27.65 4.68 -12.02
CA GLY A 170 26.77 5.61 -12.74
C GLY A 170 25.38 5.73 -12.12
N ALA A 171 25.27 5.54 -10.80
CA ALA A 171 24.01 5.67 -10.10
C ALA A 171 23.40 7.07 -10.30
N HIS A 172 22.10 7.10 -10.58
CA HIS A 172 21.36 8.33 -10.87
C HIS A 172 19.91 8.21 -10.41
N TRP A 173 19.26 9.36 -10.29
CA TRP A 173 17.83 9.44 -10.00
C TRP A 173 17.01 9.33 -11.29
N ASP A 174 16.08 8.37 -11.35
CA ASP A 174 15.04 8.28 -12.35
C ASP A 174 13.75 8.85 -11.78
N GLU A 175 13.38 10.05 -12.22
CA GLU A 175 12.21 10.77 -11.71
C GLU A 175 10.88 10.09 -12.11
N GLN A 176 10.88 9.24 -13.11
CA GLN A 176 9.69 8.50 -13.56
C GLN A 176 9.72 7.03 -13.15
N GLY A 177 10.85 6.52 -12.69
CA GLY A 177 11.06 5.11 -12.43
C GLY A 177 10.12 4.55 -11.38
N PHE A 178 9.88 5.28 -10.29
CA PHE A 178 8.96 4.86 -9.25
C PHE A 178 7.51 4.77 -9.77
N ALA A 179 7.04 5.80 -10.44
CA ALA A 179 5.71 5.84 -11.03
C ALA A 179 5.49 4.70 -12.03
N LYS A 180 6.47 4.44 -12.91
CA LYS A 180 6.37 3.43 -13.96
C LYS A 180 6.45 1.99 -13.46
N THR A 181 7.08 1.74 -12.32
CA THR A 181 7.40 0.35 -11.91
C THR A 181 6.91 -0.05 -10.52
N CYS A 182 6.68 0.89 -9.63
CA CYS A 182 6.48 0.61 -8.21
C CYS A 182 5.16 1.13 -7.63
N ALA A 183 4.71 2.31 -8.08
CA ALA A 183 3.65 3.07 -7.43
C ALA A 183 2.37 2.26 -7.19
N GLY A 184 1.85 1.59 -8.20
CA GLY A 184 0.56 0.88 -8.10
C GLY A 184 0.50 -0.24 -7.05
N CYS A 185 1.66 -0.79 -6.64
CA CYS A 185 1.73 -1.86 -5.63
C CYS A 185 2.31 -1.39 -4.29
N HIS A 186 2.90 -0.21 -4.24
CA HIS A 186 3.64 0.26 -3.06
C HIS A 186 3.14 1.60 -2.51
N THR A 187 2.11 2.16 -3.13
CA THR A 187 1.41 3.35 -2.65
C THR A 187 -0.10 3.16 -2.82
N THR A 188 -0.88 4.07 -2.27
CA THR A 188 -2.35 3.99 -2.30
C THR A 188 -2.90 5.10 -3.18
N ALA A 189 -3.94 4.77 -3.96
CA ALA A 189 -4.70 5.68 -4.80
C ALA A 189 -3.81 6.45 -5.78
N VAL A 190 -3.25 5.71 -6.75
CA VAL A 190 -2.43 6.29 -7.83
C VAL A 190 -3.34 6.85 -8.90
N ASP A 191 -3.23 8.14 -9.15
CA ASP A 191 -3.97 8.82 -10.20
C ASP A 191 -3.54 8.31 -11.59
N PRO A 192 -4.48 7.86 -12.44
CA PRO A 192 -4.15 7.21 -13.70
C PRO A 192 -3.54 8.15 -14.76
N GLN A 193 -3.65 9.46 -14.58
CA GLN A 193 -3.19 10.45 -15.55
C GLN A 193 -1.85 11.07 -15.12
N THR A 194 -1.75 11.48 -13.88
CA THR A 194 -0.57 12.14 -13.33
C THR A 194 0.43 11.18 -12.70
N HIS A 195 -0.01 9.96 -12.39
CA HIS A 195 0.71 8.95 -11.61
C HIS A 195 1.11 9.42 -10.20
N ALA A 196 0.45 10.47 -9.70
CA ALA A 196 0.60 10.90 -8.33
C ALA A 196 -0.19 9.96 -7.40
N PHE A 197 0.39 9.61 -6.26
CA PHE A 197 -0.29 8.80 -5.25
C PHE A 197 -0.82 9.69 -4.12
N SER A 198 -1.91 9.25 -3.50
CA SER A 198 -2.53 9.96 -2.36
C SER A 198 -1.87 9.61 -1.03
N ALA A 199 -1.43 8.36 -0.84
CA ALA A 199 -0.74 7.96 0.38
C ALA A 199 0.48 7.07 0.10
N ILE A 200 1.49 7.25 0.97
CA ILE A 200 2.70 6.43 0.99
C ILE A 200 2.36 5.06 1.60
N ALA A 201 2.90 4.00 1.01
CA ALA A 201 2.60 2.61 1.36
C ALA A 201 1.12 2.24 1.11
N LEU A 202 0.70 1.07 1.59
CA LEU A 202 -0.69 0.64 1.44
C LEU A 202 -1.44 1.01 2.72
N ASP A 203 -2.57 1.66 2.56
CA ASP A 203 -3.48 1.94 3.66
C ASP A 203 -4.83 1.22 3.49
N CYS A 204 -5.81 1.56 4.32
CA CYS A 204 -7.10 0.90 4.36
C CYS A 204 -7.83 0.95 3.00
N PHE A 205 -7.75 2.08 2.30
CA PHE A 205 -8.40 2.29 1.02
C PHE A 205 -7.91 1.29 -0.06
N ALA A 206 -6.64 0.93 -0.06
CA ALA A 206 -6.08 0.00 -1.07
C ALA A 206 -6.81 -1.35 -1.10
N CYS A 207 -7.38 -1.75 0.04
CA CYS A 207 -8.09 -3.03 0.20
C CYS A 207 -9.59 -2.88 0.39
N HIS A 208 -10.03 -1.82 1.05
CA HIS A 208 -11.44 -1.61 1.39
C HIS A 208 -12.17 -0.65 0.45
N GLY A 209 -11.43 0.04 -0.43
CA GLY A 209 -11.98 0.97 -1.41
C GLY A 209 -12.75 2.12 -0.78
N LEU A 210 -13.81 2.55 -1.45
CA LEU A 210 -14.72 3.56 -0.92
C LEU A 210 -15.48 3.02 0.28
N VAL A 211 -15.42 3.73 1.37
CA VAL A 211 -16.09 3.36 2.62
C VAL A 211 -17.16 4.40 2.94
N ASP A 212 -18.42 3.94 3.05
CA ASP A 212 -19.49 4.78 3.58
C ASP A 212 -19.41 4.81 5.12
N LEU A 213 -19.42 5.98 5.72
CA LEU A 213 -19.33 6.14 7.17
C LEU A 213 -20.45 5.43 7.94
N ARG A 214 -21.56 5.09 7.27
CA ARG A 214 -22.64 4.28 7.85
C ARG A 214 -22.30 2.80 7.99
N HIS A 215 -21.14 2.34 7.51
CA HIS A 215 -20.70 0.94 7.62
C HIS A 215 -20.66 0.44 9.07
N SER A 216 -20.58 1.32 10.06
CA SER A 216 -20.71 0.96 11.47
C SER A 216 -22.06 0.33 11.83
N LYS A 217 -23.10 0.63 11.04
CA LYS A 217 -24.45 0.07 11.20
C LYS A 217 -24.74 -1.03 10.17
N ASP A 218 -24.10 -0.96 9.01
CA ASP A 218 -24.24 -1.94 7.95
C ASP A 218 -22.87 -2.23 7.32
N THR A 219 -22.28 -3.33 7.70
CA THR A 219 -20.94 -3.75 7.23
C THR A 219 -20.89 -4.08 5.74
N LYS A 220 -22.02 -4.16 5.06
CA LYS A 220 -22.08 -4.31 3.60
C LYS A 220 -21.66 -3.05 2.85
N LEU A 221 -21.58 -1.92 3.53
CA LEU A 221 -21.15 -0.64 2.96
C LEU A 221 -19.62 -0.47 2.91
N VAL A 222 -18.88 -1.50 3.20
CA VAL A 222 -17.42 -1.55 3.06
C VAL A 222 -17.01 -2.87 2.40
N ALA A 223 -16.15 -2.81 1.40
CA ALA A 223 -15.61 -4.01 0.77
C ALA A 223 -14.86 -4.87 1.81
N PHE A 224 -15.06 -6.17 1.76
CA PHE A 224 -14.46 -7.13 2.72
C PHE A 224 -14.83 -6.87 4.19
N GLY A 225 -15.95 -6.19 4.43
CA GLY A 225 -16.49 -6.00 5.77
C GLY A 225 -16.87 -7.32 6.45
N LYS A 226 -16.85 -7.35 7.78
CA LYS A 226 -17.25 -8.53 8.55
C LYS A 226 -18.67 -8.95 8.20
N GLY A 227 -18.85 -10.20 7.78
CA GLY A 227 -20.15 -10.72 7.34
C GLY A 227 -20.51 -10.39 5.89
N ASN A 228 -19.64 -9.73 5.16
CA ASN A 228 -19.78 -9.54 3.72
C ASN A 228 -19.45 -10.85 3.00
N ALA A 229 -20.32 -11.27 2.11
CA ALA A 229 -20.13 -12.44 1.27
C ALA A 229 -19.58 -12.05 -0.12
N ASP A 230 -18.49 -11.26 -0.12
CA ASP A 230 -17.86 -10.90 -1.40
C ASP A 230 -17.49 -12.17 -2.18
N PRO A 231 -17.82 -12.27 -3.49
CA PRO A 231 -17.48 -13.42 -4.29
C PRO A 231 -15.96 -13.72 -4.26
N PRO A 232 -15.55 -14.98 -4.28
CA PRO A 232 -14.12 -15.36 -4.21
C PRO A 232 -13.26 -14.64 -5.25
N ARG A 233 -13.77 -14.42 -6.46
CA ARG A 233 -13.08 -13.69 -7.52
C ARG A 233 -12.82 -12.22 -7.17
N VAL A 234 -13.75 -11.56 -6.46
CA VAL A 234 -13.62 -10.16 -6.01
C VAL A 234 -12.56 -10.06 -4.92
N GLN A 235 -12.62 -10.97 -3.93
CA GLN A 235 -11.61 -11.04 -2.88
C GLN A 235 -10.21 -11.26 -3.44
N LEU A 236 -10.12 -12.14 -4.44
CA LEU A 236 -8.85 -12.49 -5.06
C LEU A 236 -8.27 -11.34 -5.88
N ALA A 237 -9.11 -10.64 -6.66
CA ALA A 237 -8.71 -9.49 -7.47
C ALA A 237 -8.02 -8.42 -6.63
N ASN A 238 -8.53 -8.19 -5.42
CA ASN A 238 -7.98 -7.22 -4.48
C ASN A 238 -6.52 -7.54 -4.05
N CYS A 239 -6.18 -8.79 -3.88
CA CYS A 239 -4.80 -9.20 -3.60
C CYS A 239 -3.96 -9.24 -4.88
N ALA A 240 -4.55 -9.74 -5.95
CA ALA A 240 -3.89 -10.00 -7.22
C ALA A 240 -3.41 -8.72 -7.92
N GLN A 241 -4.06 -7.57 -7.70
CA GLN A 241 -3.63 -6.28 -8.26
C GLN A 241 -2.13 -5.96 -7.99
N CYS A 242 -1.59 -6.44 -6.88
CA CYS A 242 -0.19 -6.26 -6.51
C CYS A 242 0.62 -7.56 -6.54
N HIS A 243 0.00 -8.70 -6.26
CA HIS A 243 0.70 -9.98 -6.12
C HIS A 243 0.78 -10.77 -7.43
N LEU A 244 -0.04 -10.48 -8.42
CA LEU A 244 0.05 -11.06 -9.77
C LEU A 244 1.01 -10.25 -10.66
N ARG A 245 2.32 -10.38 -10.39
CA ARG A 245 3.37 -9.46 -10.88
C ARG A 245 3.79 -9.64 -12.34
N THR A 246 3.24 -10.60 -13.06
CA THR A 246 3.65 -10.92 -14.44
C THR A 246 2.75 -10.28 -15.49
N GLY A 247 1.75 -9.53 -15.07
CA GLY A 247 0.80 -8.86 -15.95
C GLY A 247 1.19 -7.42 -16.29
N LYS A 248 0.36 -6.84 -17.15
CA LYS A 248 0.42 -5.42 -17.53
C LYS A 248 -0.98 -4.87 -17.71
N SER A 249 -1.17 -3.60 -17.38
CA SER A 249 -2.38 -2.86 -17.77
C SER A 249 -2.50 -2.80 -19.28
N LYS A 250 -3.66 -3.12 -19.80
CA LYS A 250 -3.98 -2.96 -21.24
C LYS A 250 -4.03 -1.48 -21.63
N LYS A 251 -4.48 -0.63 -20.71
CA LYS A 251 -4.66 0.81 -20.94
C LYS A 251 -3.33 1.58 -20.88
N SER A 252 -2.56 1.39 -19.83
CA SER A 252 -1.33 2.17 -19.58
C SER A 252 -0.04 1.44 -19.97
N GLY A 253 -0.08 0.12 -20.16
CA GLY A 253 1.12 -0.71 -20.34
C GLY A 253 1.96 -0.88 -19.08
N LEU A 254 1.56 -0.30 -17.95
CA LEU A 254 2.28 -0.37 -16.68
C LEU A 254 2.17 -1.77 -16.06
N PRO A 255 3.13 -2.18 -15.20
CA PRO A 255 3.13 -3.49 -14.56
C PRO A 255 2.13 -3.59 -13.38
N TYR A 256 1.15 -2.73 -13.34
CA TYR A 256 0.05 -2.71 -12.39
C TYR A 256 -1.22 -2.17 -13.06
N PRO A 257 -2.42 -2.50 -12.55
CA PRO A 257 -3.68 -2.09 -13.17
C PRO A 257 -3.88 -0.57 -13.06
N THR A 258 -4.55 -0.01 -14.07
CA THR A 258 -4.92 1.40 -14.08
C THR A 258 -6.20 1.61 -13.29
N ASN A 259 -6.16 2.52 -12.31
CA ASN A 259 -7.32 2.95 -11.52
C ASN A 259 -8.15 1.81 -10.90
N PHE A 260 -7.49 0.76 -10.41
CA PHE A 260 -8.18 -0.33 -9.73
C PHE A 260 -8.65 0.10 -8.32
N VAL A 261 -9.92 -0.13 -8.05
CA VAL A 261 -10.55 0.06 -6.74
C VAL A 261 -11.06 -1.29 -6.24
N ALA A 262 -11.04 -1.51 -4.93
CA ALA A 262 -11.53 -2.75 -4.34
C ALA A 262 -12.99 -3.04 -4.78
N GLY A 263 -13.21 -4.21 -5.35
CA GLY A 263 -14.47 -4.60 -5.98
C GLY A 263 -14.45 -4.62 -7.50
N ASP A 264 -13.42 -4.06 -8.15
CA ASP A 264 -13.29 -4.04 -9.60
C ASP A 264 -12.90 -5.40 -10.19
N ASN A 265 -13.25 -5.59 -11.45
CA ASN A 265 -12.74 -6.69 -12.26
C ASN A 265 -11.30 -6.42 -12.70
N LEU A 266 -10.34 -6.96 -11.95
CA LEU A 266 -8.93 -6.81 -12.26
C LEU A 266 -8.59 -7.18 -13.72
N LEU A 267 -9.14 -8.28 -14.23
CA LEU A 267 -8.80 -8.82 -15.55
C LEU A 267 -9.40 -8.01 -16.71
N ARG A 268 -10.24 -7.03 -16.44
CA ARG A 268 -10.71 -6.10 -17.47
C ARG A 268 -9.55 -5.27 -18.03
N ASP A 269 -8.74 -4.69 -17.17
CA ASP A 269 -7.55 -3.91 -17.57
C ASP A 269 -6.26 -4.71 -17.51
N TYR A 270 -6.11 -5.62 -16.54
CA TYR A 270 -4.84 -6.29 -16.28
C TYR A 270 -4.72 -7.58 -17.06
N GLN A 271 -3.84 -7.57 -18.05
CA GLN A 271 -3.55 -8.74 -18.90
C GLN A 271 -2.40 -9.55 -18.31
N VAL A 272 -2.64 -10.84 -18.13
CA VAL A 272 -1.64 -11.79 -17.63
C VAL A 272 -1.79 -13.13 -18.38
N ASP A 273 -0.68 -13.78 -18.67
CA ASP A 273 -0.67 -15.13 -19.22
C ASP A 273 -0.70 -16.14 -18.06
N LEU A 274 -1.82 -16.84 -17.94
CA LEU A 274 -2.06 -17.88 -16.94
C LEU A 274 -2.00 -19.30 -17.53
N SER A 275 -1.45 -19.49 -18.73
CA SER A 275 -1.25 -20.80 -19.34
C SER A 275 -0.27 -21.65 -18.54
N ASP A 276 -0.37 -22.99 -18.70
CA ASP A 276 0.57 -23.92 -18.04
C ASP A 276 2.03 -23.63 -18.41
N ALA A 277 2.27 -23.23 -19.66
CA ALA A 277 3.61 -22.86 -20.13
C ALA A 277 4.16 -21.61 -19.45
N ALA A 278 3.30 -20.62 -19.16
CA ALA A 278 3.67 -19.42 -18.43
C ALA A 278 3.90 -19.73 -16.94
N LEU A 279 2.97 -20.46 -16.32
CA LEU A 279 3.08 -20.88 -14.93
C LEU A 279 4.35 -21.68 -14.64
N ALA A 280 4.75 -22.59 -15.54
CA ALA A 280 5.96 -23.39 -15.39
C ALA A 280 7.26 -22.54 -15.32
N LYS A 281 7.25 -21.37 -15.93
CA LYS A 281 8.40 -20.45 -15.94
C LYS A 281 8.44 -19.51 -14.72
N MET A 282 7.35 -19.40 -13.97
CA MET A 282 7.29 -18.53 -12.80
C MET A 282 8.06 -19.16 -11.62
N ASN A 283 8.62 -18.29 -10.77
CA ASN A 283 9.12 -18.76 -9.47
C ASN A 283 7.96 -19.31 -8.63
N PRO A 284 8.22 -20.15 -7.63
CA PRO A 284 7.16 -20.82 -6.87
C PRO A 284 6.11 -19.88 -6.27
N GLY A 285 6.52 -18.73 -5.76
CA GLY A 285 5.61 -17.77 -5.16
C GLY A 285 4.68 -17.10 -6.17
N ASP A 286 5.20 -16.62 -7.28
CA ASP A 286 4.39 -16.01 -8.33
C ASP A 286 3.46 -17.05 -8.97
N ARG A 287 3.96 -18.27 -9.15
CA ARG A 287 3.17 -19.40 -9.64
C ARG A 287 1.98 -19.71 -8.74
N HIS A 288 2.18 -19.75 -7.42
CA HIS A 288 1.10 -19.99 -6.46
C HIS A 288 -0.02 -18.96 -6.60
N VAL A 289 0.33 -17.67 -6.67
CA VAL A 289 -0.67 -16.61 -6.88
C VAL A 289 -1.39 -16.80 -8.23
N ALA A 290 -0.64 -16.99 -9.30
CA ALA A 290 -1.20 -17.13 -10.64
C ALA A 290 -2.10 -18.36 -10.79
N GLN A 291 -1.73 -19.49 -10.19
CA GLN A 291 -2.58 -20.70 -10.14
C GLN A 291 -3.89 -20.44 -9.39
N ASN A 292 -3.82 -19.83 -8.21
CA ASN A 292 -5.02 -19.53 -7.44
C ASN A 292 -5.94 -18.56 -8.18
N VAL A 293 -5.37 -17.52 -8.83
CA VAL A 293 -6.14 -16.60 -9.69
C VAL A 293 -6.84 -17.37 -10.82
N ARG A 294 -6.13 -18.24 -11.53
CA ARG A 294 -6.68 -19.05 -12.60
C ARG A 294 -7.81 -19.95 -12.12
N GLU A 295 -7.58 -20.73 -11.07
CA GLU A 295 -8.56 -21.70 -10.55
C GLU A 295 -9.85 -21.05 -10.06
N VAL A 296 -9.74 -19.91 -9.36
CA VAL A 296 -10.92 -19.17 -8.89
C VAL A 296 -11.64 -18.50 -10.06
N THR A 297 -10.92 -17.94 -11.02
CA THR A 297 -11.53 -17.31 -12.21
C THR A 297 -12.26 -18.32 -13.09
N GLU A 298 -11.72 -19.54 -13.19
CA GLU A 298 -12.34 -20.65 -13.92
C GLU A 298 -13.44 -21.37 -13.12
N GLY A 299 -13.73 -20.95 -11.90
CA GLY A 299 -14.74 -21.56 -11.03
C GLY A 299 -14.33 -22.93 -10.46
N LYS A 300 -13.05 -23.29 -10.55
CA LYS A 300 -12.52 -24.58 -10.05
C LYS A 300 -12.21 -24.56 -8.55
N SER A 301 -12.09 -23.37 -7.95
CA SER A 301 -11.80 -23.18 -6.53
C SER A 301 -12.57 -21.99 -5.97
N THR A 302 -12.91 -22.05 -4.69
CA THR A 302 -13.43 -20.93 -3.91
C THR A 302 -12.42 -20.46 -2.87
N THR A 303 -11.23 -21.04 -2.83
CA THR A 303 -10.17 -20.70 -1.88
C THR A 303 -9.54 -19.36 -2.27
N THR A 304 -9.59 -18.42 -1.37
CA THR A 304 -9.00 -17.08 -1.56
C THR A 304 -7.78 -16.90 -0.66
N CYS A 305 -7.03 -15.83 -0.89
CA CYS A 305 -5.85 -15.52 -0.08
C CYS A 305 -6.18 -15.39 1.41
N VAL A 306 -7.33 -14.78 1.74
CA VAL A 306 -7.78 -14.58 3.12
C VAL A 306 -8.24 -15.86 3.81
N THR A 307 -8.42 -16.95 3.08
CA THR A 307 -8.66 -18.28 3.67
C THR A 307 -7.45 -18.74 4.50
N CYS A 308 -6.25 -18.37 4.07
CA CYS A 308 -4.99 -18.77 4.71
C CYS A 308 -4.24 -17.61 5.36
N HIS A 309 -4.40 -16.37 4.87
CA HIS A 309 -3.66 -15.21 5.31
C HIS A 309 -4.52 -14.22 6.11
N ASP A 310 -4.06 -13.83 7.30
CA ASP A 310 -4.60 -12.72 8.07
C ASP A 310 -3.79 -11.45 7.75
N ILE A 311 -4.33 -10.64 6.85
CA ILE A 311 -3.63 -9.45 6.33
C ILE A 311 -3.49 -8.31 7.34
N HIS A 312 -4.29 -8.29 8.41
CA HIS A 312 -4.20 -7.27 9.45
C HIS A 312 -3.17 -7.60 10.54
N ARG A 313 -2.70 -8.84 10.61
CA ARG A 313 -1.69 -9.21 11.60
C ARG A 313 -0.32 -8.66 11.26
N GLN A 314 0.46 -8.44 12.29
CA GLN A 314 1.88 -8.21 12.13
C GLN A 314 2.50 -9.41 11.40
N SER A 315 3.25 -9.14 10.34
CA SER A 315 3.97 -10.17 9.60
C SER A 315 4.98 -10.86 10.50
N SER A 316 4.95 -12.18 10.51
CA SER A 316 5.95 -13.01 11.20
C SER A 316 6.82 -13.75 10.19
N THR A 317 7.98 -14.23 10.64
CA THR A 317 8.91 -14.98 9.80
C THR A 317 8.57 -16.47 9.70
N LYS A 318 7.69 -17.00 10.56
CA LYS A 318 7.43 -18.44 10.63
C LYS A 318 6.13 -18.85 9.95
N HIS A 319 5.00 -18.33 10.37
CA HIS A 319 3.69 -18.58 9.75
C HIS A 319 2.99 -17.24 9.65
N HIS A 320 3.59 -16.36 8.87
CA HIS A 320 3.14 -15.02 8.74
C HIS A 320 1.74 -14.99 8.19
N GLN A 321 0.94 -14.19 8.85
CA GLN A 321 -0.38 -13.81 8.37
C GLN A 321 -1.32 -14.99 8.09
N VAL A 322 -1.13 -16.12 8.76
CA VAL A 322 -2.10 -17.21 8.66
C VAL A 322 -3.40 -16.79 9.33
N ALA A 323 -4.50 -16.93 8.63
CA ALA A 323 -5.83 -16.60 9.13
C ALA A 323 -6.17 -17.43 10.37
N GLN A 324 -6.95 -16.85 11.29
CA GLN A 324 -7.42 -17.57 12.47
C GLN A 324 -8.32 -18.73 12.05
N GLY A 325 -8.01 -19.93 12.53
CA GLY A 325 -8.72 -21.14 12.17
C GLY A 325 -8.26 -21.81 10.86
N ALA A 326 -7.32 -21.21 10.12
CA ALA A 326 -6.69 -21.91 9.01
C ALA A 326 -5.92 -23.12 9.51
N THR A 327 -6.17 -24.25 8.90
CA THR A 327 -5.49 -25.53 9.20
C THR A 327 -4.46 -25.82 8.12
N CYS A 328 -3.54 -26.77 8.40
CA CYS A 328 -2.58 -27.20 7.39
C CYS A 328 -3.28 -27.68 6.10
N VAL A 329 -4.47 -28.27 6.23
CA VAL A 329 -5.28 -28.77 5.10
C VAL A 329 -5.88 -27.63 4.27
N SER A 330 -6.04 -26.42 4.83
CA SER A 330 -6.53 -25.27 4.06
C SER A 330 -5.55 -24.80 2.99
N CYS A 331 -4.26 -25.08 3.21
CA CYS A 331 -3.17 -24.70 2.31
C CYS A 331 -2.55 -25.90 1.59
N HIS A 332 -2.83 -27.12 2.06
CA HIS A 332 -2.36 -28.37 1.49
C HIS A 332 -3.54 -29.16 0.92
N GLU A 333 -3.36 -29.78 -0.23
CA GLU A 333 -4.43 -30.51 -0.91
C GLU A 333 -5.10 -31.54 0.02
N PRO A 334 -6.43 -31.52 0.18
CA PRO A 334 -7.13 -32.51 0.94
C PRO A 334 -6.88 -33.91 0.35
N GLY A 335 -6.53 -34.86 1.19
CA GLY A 335 -6.41 -36.27 0.80
C GLY A 335 -5.03 -36.75 0.33
N LYS A 336 -4.05 -35.85 0.19
CA LYS A 336 -2.66 -36.29 0.09
C LYS A 336 -2.07 -36.45 1.48
N PRO A 337 -1.50 -37.62 1.84
CA PRO A 337 -0.80 -37.77 3.11
C PRO A 337 0.30 -36.66 3.16
N MET A 338 0.44 -36.02 4.31
CA MET A 338 1.58 -35.14 4.59
C MET A 338 2.85 -36.00 4.57
N SER A 339 3.24 -36.42 3.37
CA SER A 339 4.52 -37.04 3.13
C SER A 339 5.55 -35.98 3.35
N LYS A 340 6.27 -36.07 4.49
CA LYS A 340 7.44 -35.27 4.90
C LYS A 340 7.27 -33.79 4.58
N PRO A 341 7.62 -32.84 5.40
CA PRO A 341 7.53 -31.44 5.02
C PRO A 341 8.24 -31.29 3.69
N THR A 342 7.50 -31.51 2.62
CA THR A 342 7.93 -31.12 1.29
C THR A 342 8.25 -29.66 1.49
N LYS A 343 9.51 -29.33 1.32
CA LYS A 343 9.99 -27.97 1.34
C LYS A 343 8.87 -27.12 0.82
N TYR A 344 8.37 -26.19 1.62
CA TYR A 344 7.28 -25.30 1.27
C TYR A 344 7.72 -24.40 0.12
N GLU A 345 8.05 -24.96 -1.00
CA GLU A 345 8.54 -24.25 -2.18
C GLU A 345 7.46 -23.31 -2.70
N VAL A 346 6.19 -23.65 -2.49
CA VAL A 346 5.06 -22.82 -2.87
C VAL A 346 5.06 -21.50 -2.10
N HIS A 347 5.34 -21.52 -0.81
CA HIS A 347 5.33 -20.33 0.04
C HIS A 347 6.67 -19.64 0.18
N SER A 348 7.78 -20.31 -0.09
CA SER A 348 9.12 -19.75 0.07
C SER A 348 9.33 -18.47 -0.76
N GLY A 349 8.67 -18.37 -1.90
CA GLY A 349 8.73 -17.21 -2.76
C GLY A 349 7.88 -16.02 -2.30
N LEU A 350 6.71 -16.27 -1.69
CA LEU A 350 5.82 -15.23 -1.16
C LEU A 350 6.20 -14.82 0.25
N CYS A 351 6.57 -15.80 1.01
CA CYS A 351 6.84 -15.65 2.41
C CYS A 351 8.27 -15.17 2.69
N GLY A 352 8.95 -14.78 1.67
CA GLY A 352 10.16 -13.99 1.70
C GLY A 352 11.19 -14.45 2.72
N TYR A 353 12.00 -15.25 2.28
CA TYR A 353 13.35 -15.24 2.83
C TYR A 353 14.04 -13.96 2.44
#